data_aca8ad4d7ea0f19e8180ee5ab29eb71a
#
_entry.id   aca8ad4d7ea0f19e8180ee5ab29eb71a
#
_cell.length_a   1.000
_cell.length_b   1.000
_cell.length_c   1.000
_cell.angle_alpha   90.00
_cell.angle_beta   90.00
_cell.angle_gamma   90.00
#
_symmetry.space_group_name_H-M   'P 1'
#
loop_
_entity.id
_entity.type
_entity.pdbx_description
1 polymer ?
#
loop_
_entity_poly.entity_id
_entity_poly.type
_entity_poly.pdbx_seq_one_letter_code
_entity_poly.pdbx_strand_id
1 'polypeptide(L)'
;FMQSFVCISRKRVIEYKKIPDRVAVLLELLSVSMNALDHFKNYSHKNKLTLGVWGCGNVGLCTALILKYAYKDAKIIAFDADETKLNYLPFADETYLVNEIPEDLRVDHAFECVGGPKSENAINQIIDIINPQGTIALLGVNENNVPINTRMVLEKGLTLIGNSRSSYEDFKASIDFLENNKDAVDYLTNIISEEILVNDVKDITKAF
;
A
#
# COMPACT_ATOMS: atom_id res chain seq x y z
N PHE A 1 -6.88 20.39 5.80
CA PHE A 1 -7.75 21.19 6.68
C PHE A 1 -7.07 21.44 8.03
N MET A 2 -5.98 22.20 8.06
CA MET A 2 -5.33 22.60 9.32
C MET A 2 -6.04 23.82 9.94
N GLN A 3 -7.21 23.61 10.49
CA GLN A 3 -8.04 24.65 11.12
C GLN A 3 -8.94 24.02 12.20
N SER A 4 -9.25 24.82 13.24
CA SER A 4 -10.01 24.37 14.40
C SER A 4 -11.47 23.98 14.10
N PHE A 5 -12.05 24.58 13.06
CA PHE A 5 -13.41 24.30 12.62
C PHE A 5 -13.47 24.19 11.09
N VAL A 6 -14.23 23.21 10.63
CA VAL A 6 -14.46 22.99 9.20
C VAL A 6 -15.97 22.83 8.96
N CYS A 7 -16.48 23.49 7.91
CA CYS A 7 -17.87 23.32 7.48
C CYS A 7 -17.90 22.50 6.18
N ILE A 8 -18.39 21.27 6.27
CA ILE A 8 -18.50 20.35 5.13
C ILE A 8 -19.86 19.67 5.12
N SER A 9 -20.27 19.18 3.96
CA SER A 9 -21.51 18.41 3.83
C SER A 9 -21.45 17.15 4.70
N ARG A 10 -22.52 16.85 5.47
CA ARG A 10 -22.62 15.62 6.26
C ARG A 10 -22.41 14.34 5.41
N LYS A 11 -22.75 14.38 4.12
CA LYS A 11 -22.51 13.26 3.19
C LYS A 11 -21.03 12.93 2.98
N ARG A 12 -20.13 13.83 3.39
CA ARG A 12 -18.68 13.64 3.32
C ARG A 12 -18.06 13.27 4.67
N VAL A 13 -18.87 13.00 5.68
CA VAL A 13 -18.42 12.64 7.03
C VAL A 13 -18.72 11.18 7.25
N ILE A 14 -17.71 10.43 7.68
CA ILE A 14 -17.84 9.04 8.10
C ILE A 14 -17.43 8.99 9.57
N GLU A 15 -18.28 8.45 10.41
CA GLU A 15 -18.01 8.28 11.84
C GLU A 15 -17.31 6.93 12.08
N TYR A 16 -16.35 6.89 12.98
CA TYR A 16 -15.73 5.67 13.50
C TYR A 16 -15.85 5.63 15.02
N LYS A 17 -15.75 4.45 15.65
CA LYS A 17 -16.05 4.30 17.09
C LYS A 17 -14.94 3.62 17.88
N LYS A 18 -14.25 2.65 17.28
CA LYS A 18 -13.29 1.79 18.00
C LYS A 18 -11.83 2.00 17.58
N ILE A 19 -11.57 3.01 16.77
CA ILE A 19 -10.24 3.31 16.26
C ILE A 19 -9.69 4.48 17.07
N PRO A 20 -8.48 4.38 17.66
CA PRO A 20 -7.83 5.54 18.29
C PRO A 20 -7.59 6.66 17.28
N ASP A 21 -7.80 7.92 17.67
CA ASP A 21 -7.67 9.08 16.77
C ASP A 21 -6.30 9.13 16.09
N ARG A 22 -5.22 8.78 16.81
CA ARG A 22 -3.86 8.69 16.26
C ARG A 22 -3.73 7.67 15.12
N VAL A 23 -4.51 6.59 15.13
CA VAL A 23 -4.54 5.60 14.05
C VAL A 23 -5.50 6.04 12.94
N ALA A 24 -6.56 6.77 13.28
CA ALA A 24 -7.55 7.23 12.33
C ALA A 24 -6.97 8.16 11.23
N VAL A 25 -5.83 8.82 11.50
CA VAL A 25 -5.10 9.62 10.49
C VAL A 25 -4.61 8.77 9.31
N LEU A 26 -4.43 7.46 9.52
CA LEU A 26 -4.00 6.51 8.47
C LEU A 26 -5.16 5.99 7.61
N LEU A 27 -6.42 6.34 7.93
CA LEU A 27 -7.60 5.89 7.16
C LEU A 27 -7.54 6.33 5.69
N GLU A 28 -6.95 7.49 5.41
CA GLU A 28 -6.77 7.94 4.02
C GLU A 28 -5.84 6.99 3.26
N LEU A 29 -4.69 6.65 3.82
CA LEU A 29 -3.72 5.72 3.22
C LEU A 29 -4.31 4.30 3.08
N LEU A 30 -5.02 3.83 4.10
CA LEU A 30 -5.73 2.56 4.06
C LEU A 30 -6.80 2.54 2.97
N SER A 31 -7.51 3.66 2.75
CA SER A 31 -8.53 3.76 1.72
C SER A 31 -7.96 3.63 0.31
N VAL A 32 -6.76 4.15 0.07
CA VAL A 32 -6.02 3.94 -1.20
C VAL A 32 -5.71 2.46 -1.40
N SER A 33 -5.25 1.79 -0.36
CA SER A 33 -4.95 0.35 -0.40
C SER A 33 -6.21 -0.51 -0.55
N MET A 34 -7.35 -0.10 0.04
CA MET A 34 -8.65 -0.77 -0.14
C MET A 34 -9.16 -0.64 -1.57
N ASN A 35 -9.04 0.54 -2.18
CA ASN A 35 -9.35 0.75 -3.58
C ASN A 35 -8.53 -0.16 -4.49
N ALA A 36 -7.21 -0.24 -4.25
CA ALA A 36 -6.33 -1.13 -4.99
C ALA A 36 -6.70 -2.61 -4.81
N LEU A 37 -7.07 -3.03 -3.59
CA LEU A 37 -7.53 -4.39 -3.32
C LEU A 37 -8.81 -4.72 -4.07
N ASP A 38 -9.78 -3.79 -4.13
CA ASP A 38 -11.04 -4.01 -4.86
C ASP A 38 -10.81 -4.17 -6.36
N HIS A 39 -10.02 -3.29 -6.97
CA HIS A 39 -9.62 -3.42 -8.37
C HIS A 39 -8.86 -4.73 -8.60
N PHE A 40 -7.91 -5.06 -7.73
CA PHE A 40 -7.15 -6.29 -7.83
C PHE A 40 -8.05 -7.54 -7.80
N LYS A 41 -9.07 -7.60 -6.94
CA LYS A 41 -10.02 -8.71 -6.89
C LYS A 41 -10.77 -8.90 -8.20
N ASN A 42 -11.11 -7.82 -8.89
CA ASN A 42 -11.88 -7.84 -10.13
C ASN A 42 -11.05 -8.26 -11.35
N TYR A 43 -9.74 -8.00 -11.37
CA TYR A 43 -8.89 -8.16 -12.54
C TYR A 43 -7.81 -9.23 -12.40
N SER A 44 -7.59 -9.77 -11.19
CA SER A 44 -6.57 -10.79 -10.97
C SER A 44 -7.12 -12.22 -11.14
N HIS A 45 -6.28 -13.13 -11.64
CA HIS A 45 -6.63 -14.55 -11.64
C HIS A 45 -6.69 -15.13 -10.22
N LYS A 46 -7.20 -16.36 -10.09
CA LYS A 46 -7.50 -16.96 -8.77
C LYS A 46 -6.27 -17.42 -7.99
N ASN A 47 -5.17 -17.74 -8.67
CA ASN A 47 -3.95 -18.17 -8.00
C ASN A 47 -3.31 -16.95 -7.28
N LYS A 48 -3.24 -17.00 -5.97
CA LYS A 48 -2.74 -15.93 -5.10
C LYS A 48 -1.93 -16.53 -3.96
N LEU A 49 -0.96 -17.39 -4.30
CA LEU A 49 -0.09 -18.03 -3.31
C LEU A 49 1.01 -17.09 -2.83
N THR A 50 1.48 -16.21 -3.74
CA THR A 50 2.54 -15.24 -3.45
C THR A 50 2.16 -13.85 -3.96
N LEU A 51 2.13 -12.88 -3.05
CA LEU A 51 1.81 -11.48 -3.34
C LEU A 51 3.00 -10.62 -2.96
N GLY A 52 3.57 -9.90 -3.94
CA GLY A 52 4.70 -9.01 -3.73
C GLY A 52 4.27 -7.56 -3.56
N VAL A 53 4.90 -6.83 -2.63
CA VAL A 53 4.71 -5.38 -2.44
C VAL A 53 6.05 -4.69 -2.57
N TRP A 54 6.20 -3.82 -3.58
CA TRP A 54 7.39 -3.01 -3.80
C TRP A 54 7.20 -1.61 -3.25
N GLY A 55 8.13 -1.17 -2.41
CA GLY A 55 8.07 0.09 -1.69
C GLY A 55 7.32 -0.03 -0.36
N CYS A 56 8.06 -0.04 0.75
CA CYS A 56 7.55 -0.22 2.11
C CYS A 56 7.36 1.11 2.86
N GLY A 57 7.08 2.19 2.11
CA GLY A 57 6.58 3.44 2.70
C GLY A 57 5.15 3.29 3.23
N ASN A 58 4.53 4.39 3.64
CA ASN A 58 3.21 4.37 4.27
C ASN A 58 2.12 3.64 3.45
N VAL A 59 2.09 3.84 2.12
CA VAL A 59 1.12 3.17 1.24
C VAL A 59 1.42 1.67 1.13
N GLY A 60 2.70 1.30 0.91
CA GLY A 60 3.08 -0.10 0.79
C GLY A 60 2.87 -0.89 2.08
N LEU A 61 3.16 -0.29 3.23
CA LEU A 61 2.89 -0.86 4.54
C LEU A 61 1.39 -1.14 4.73
N CYS A 62 0.53 -0.14 4.45
CA CYS A 62 -0.92 -0.32 4.52
C CYS A 62 -1.41 -1.39 3.53
N THR A 63 -0.86 -1.41 2.31
CA THR A 63 -1.19 -2.41 1.29
C THR A 63 -0.80 -3.81 1.74
N ALA A 64 0.42 -4.02 2.20
CA ALA A 64 0.88 -5.32 2.68
C ALA A 64 0.06 -5.82 3.88
N LEU A 65 -0.27 -4.92 4.81
CA LEU A 65 -1.13 -5.23 5.96
C LEU A 65 -2.51 -5.71 5.50
N ILE A 66 -3.17 -4.95 4.64
CA ILE A 66 -4.49 -5.32 4.12
C ILE A 66 -4.46 -6.64 3.36
N LEU A 67 -3.43 -6.88 2.53
CA LEU A 67 -3.26 -8.13 1.79
C LEU A 67 -3.11 -9.33 2.73
N LYS A 68 -2.35 -9.19 3.82
CA LYS A 68 -2.17 -10.24 4.83
C LYS A 68 -3.49 -10.68 5.46
N TYR A 69 -4.39 -9.75 5.71
CA TYR A 69 -5.72 -10.06 6.26
C TYR A 69 -6.72 -10.56 5.19
N ALA A 70 -6.62 -10.05 3.97
CA ALA A 70 -7.52 -10.43 2.88
C ALA A 70 -7.21 -11.83 2.30
N TYR A 71 -5.94 -12.23 2.31
CA TYR A 71 -5.44 -13.48 1.72
C TYR A 71 -4.60 -14.26 2.74
N LYS A 72 -5.27 -14.88 3.72
CA LYS A 72 -4.60 -15.56 4.84
C LYS A 72 -3.67 -16.70 4.45
N ASP A 73 -3.97 -17.34 3.32
CA ASP A 73 -3.19 -18.46 2.79
C ASP A 73 -2.09 -18.01 1.79
N ALA A 74 -2.05 -16.72 1.46
CA ALA A 74 -1.03 -16.16 0.58
C ALA A 74 0.22 -15.76 1.39
N LYS A 75 1.38 -15.98 0.79
CA LYS A 75 2.66 -15.45 1.26
C LYS A 75 2.78 -13.99 0.82
N ILE A 76 2.96 -13.09 1.76
CA ILE A 76 3.20 -11.67 1.51
C ILE A 76 4.71 -11.44 1.53
N ILE A 77 5.25 -10.96 0.42
CA ILE A 77 6.67 -10.67 0.26
C ILE A 77 6.83 -9.16 0.03
N ALA A 78 7.65 -8.52 0.85
CA ALA A 78 7.87 -7.09 0.78
C ALA A 78 9.29 -6.75 0.28
N PHE A 79 9.39 -5.71 -0.56
CA PHE A 79 10.63 -5.29 -1.20
C PHE A 79 10.83 -3.79 -1.01
N ASP A 80 11.99 -3.38 -0.53
CA ASP A 80 12.41 -1.96 -0.47
C ASP A 80 13.92 -1.82 -0.71
N ALA A 81 14.36 -0.62 -1.03
CA ALA A 81 15.77 -0.27 -1.09
C ALA A 81 16.35 0.07 0.29
N ASP A 82 15.51 0.27 1.30
CA ASP A 82 15.85 0.71 2.64
C ASP A 82 15.45 -0.40 3.65
N GLU A 83 16.47 -1.01 4.25
CA GLU A 83 16.31 -2.07 5.25
C GLU A 83 15.48 -1.61 6.47
N THR A 84 15.60 -0.33 6.84
CA THR A 84 14.87 0.21 8.00
C THR A 84 13.37 0.18 7.78
N LYS A 85 12.90 0.35 6.53
CA LYS A 85 11.49 0.25 6.19
C LYS A 85 10.98 -1.19 6.22
N LEU A 86 11.79 -2.14 5.81
CA LEU A 86 11.44 -3.57 5.88
C LEU A 86 11.21 -4.02 7.33
N ASN A 87 11.92 -3.46 8.29
CA ASN A 87 11.76 -3.76 9.71
C ASN A 87 10.37 -3.34 10.27
N TYR A 88 9.65 -2.47 9.56
CA TYR A 88 8.27 -2.12 9.92
C TYR A 88 7.21 -3.08 9.40
N LEU A 89 7.59 -4.20 8.77
CA LEU A 89 6.64 -5.20 8.24
C LEU A 89 6.82 -6.59 8.91
N PRO A 90 6.71 -6.70 10.25
CA PRO A 90 6.92 -7.99 10.93
C PRO A 90 5.85 -9.04 10.58
N PHE A 91 4.76 -8.65 9.93
CA PHE A 91 3.69 -9.52 9.45
C PHE A 91 3.91 -10.03 8.02
N ALA A 92 4.88 -9.47 7.26
CA ALA A 92 5.28 -10.02 5.98
C ALA A 92 5.96 -11.39 6.20
N ASP A 93 5.71 -12.32 5.30
CA ASP A 93 6.29 -13.66 5.42
C ASP A 93 7.77 -13.68 5.00
N GLU A 94 8.13 -12.80 4.08
CA GLU A 94 9.53 -12.54 3.67
C GLU A 94 9.73 -11.06 3.33
N THR A 95 10.96 -10.59 3.51
CA THR A 95 11.38 -9.25 3.12
C THR A 95 12.71 -9.33 2.38
N TYR A 96 12.87 -8.51 1.33
CA TYR A 96 14.10 -8.46 0.54
C TYR A 96 14.50 -7.02 0.22
N LEU A 97 15.78 -6.74 0.31
CA LEU A 97 16.35 -5.57 -0.36
C LEU A 97 16.25 -5.76 -1.88
N VAL A 98 15.89 -4.69 -2.60
CA VAL A 98 15.65 -4.76 -4.05
C VAL A 98 16.90 -5.17 -4.87
N ASN A 99 18.09 -5.11 -4.29
CA ASN A 99 19.36 -5.57 -4.87
C ASN A 99 19.77 -6.97 -4.43
N GLU A 100 18.96 -7.66 -3.60
CA GLU A 100 19.27 -8.97 -3.03
C GLU A 100 18.14 -9.99 -3.28
N ILE A 101 17.31 -9.74 -4.28
CA ILE A 101 16.20 -10.66 -4.63
C ILE A 101 16.80 -11.94 -5.21
N PRO A 102 16.43 -13.14 -4.68
CA PRO A 102 16.87 -14.41 -5.25
C PRO A 102 16.46 -14.57 -6.72
N GLU A 103 17.34 -15.10 -7.55
CA GLU A 103 17.12 -15.25 -9.00
C GLU A 103 15.90 -16.14 -9.34
N ASP A 104 15.61 -17.12 -8.49
CA ASP A 104 14.52 -18.08 -8.64
C ASP A 104 13.22 -17.62 -7.97
N LEU A 105 13.23 -16.48 -7.25
CA LEU A 105 12.02 -15.94 -6.61
C LEU A 105 10.97 -15.56 -7.65
N ARG A 106 9.74 -15.96 -7.40
CA ARG A 106 8.59 -15.61 -8.25
C ARG A 106 7.42 -15.16 -7.37
N VAL A 107 6.63 -14.23 -7.91
CA VAL A 107 5.37 -13.80 -7.30
C VAL A 107 4.21 -13.98 -8.28
N ASP A 108 3.03 -14.31 -7.78
CA ASP A 108 1.85 -14.46 -8.64
C ASP A 108 1.27 -13.11 -9.06
N HIS A 109 1.29 -12.15 -8.13
CA HIS A 109 0.83 -10.79 -8.36
C HIS A 109 1.71 -9.81 -7.58
N ALA A 110 1.66 -8.53 -7.97
CA ALA A 110 2.46 -7.48 -7.35
C ALA A 110 1.71 -6.16 -7.18
N PHE A 111 2.12 -5.41 -6.16
CA PHE A 111 1.66 -4.06 -5.85
C PHE A 111 2.88 -3.13 -5.88
N GLU A 112 2.88 -2.15 -6.78
CA GLU A 112 3.92 -1.14 -6.87
C GLU A 112 3.49 0.10 -6.06
N CYS A 113 4.24 0.38 -4.99
CA CYS A 113 4.00 1.48 -4.05
C CYS A 113 5.20 2.43 -3.93
N VAL A 114 6.16 2.38 -4.86
CA VAL A 114 7.41 3.14 -4.79
C VAL A 114 7.18 4.60 -5.16
N GLY A 115 6.55 4.82 -6.32
CA GLY A 115 6.39 6.16 -6.87
C GLY A 115 7.69 6.91 -7.20
N GLY A 116 7.54 8.10 -7.81
CA GLY A 116 8.67 8.94 -8.18
C GLY A 116 9.66 8.28 -9.17
N PRO A 117 10.87 8.82 -9.33
CA PRO A 117 11.83 8.36 -10.35
C PRO A 117 12.26 6.90 -10.21
N LYS A 118 12.13 6.31 -9.02
CA LYS A 118 12.52 4.91 -8.76
C LYS A 118 11.44 3.90 -9.15
N SER A 119 10.23 4.34 -9.49
CA SER A 119 9.12 3.48 -9.90
C SER A 119 9.44 2.70 -11.18
N GLU A 120 10.22 3.28 -12.11
CA GLU A 120 10.72 2.57 -13.31
C GLU A 120 11.42 1.26 -12.95
N ASN A 121 12.40 1.35 -12.04
CA ASN A 121 13.15 0.18 -11.62
C ASN A 121 12.24 -0.85 -10.91
N ALA A 122 11.35 -0.37 -10.04
CA ALA A 122 10.43 -1.24 -9.32
C ALA A 122 9.48 -1.98 -10.28
N ILE A 123 8.86 -1.29 -11.23
CA ILE A 123 7.93 -1.90 -12.19
C ILE A 123 8.66 -2.91 -13.09
N ASN A 124 9.82 -2.56 -13.63
CA ASN A 124 10.58 -3.49 -14.46
C ASN A 124 11.06 -4.72 -13.68
N GLN A 125 11.52 -4.54 -12.43
CA GLN A 125 11.88 -5.65 -11.55
C GLN A 125 10.67 -6.56 -11.26
N ILE A 126 9.48 -6.00 -11.03
CA ILE A 126 8.24 -6.76 -10.92
C ILE A 126 7.98 -7.56 -12.19
N ILE A 127 8.06 -6.91 -13.37
CA ILE A 127 7.85 -7.57 -14.67
C ILE A 127 8.79 -8.76 -14.86
N ASP A 128 10.03 -8.68 -14.37
CA ASP A 128 11.01 -9.75 -14.51
C ASP A 128 10.66 -10.98 -13.66
N ILE A 129 10.17 -10.80 -12.43
CA ILE A 129 9.96 -11.93 -11.51
C ILE A 129 8.50 -12.37 -11.34
N ILE A 130 7.53 -11.61 -11.88
CA ILE A 130 6.11 -11.99 -11.83
C ILE A 130 5.83 -13.20 -12.72
N ASN A 131 5.00 -14.11 -12.23
CA ASN A 131 4.53 -15.27 -12.99
C ASN A 131 3.67 -14.83 -14.20
N PRO A 132 3.62 -15.65 -15.28
CA PRO A 132 2.72 -15.40 -16.40
C PRO A 132 1.26 -15.20 -15.95
N GLN A 133 0.54 -14.30 -16.65
CA GLN A 133 -0.83 -13.87 -16.35
C GLN A 133 -0.99 -13.11 -15.01
N GLY A 134 0.13 -12.77 -14.35
CA GLY A 134 0.11 -12.00 -13.12
C GLY A 134 -0.47 -10.59 -13.32
N THR A 135 -0.94 -10.01 -12.23
CA THR A 135 -1.49 -8.65 -12.19
C THR A 135 -0.56 -7.75 -11.41
N ILE A 136 -0.26 -6.58 -11.96
CA ILE A 136 0.51 -5.51 -11.32
C ILE A 136 -0.44 -4.37 -10.99
N ALA A 137 -0.65 -4.09 -9.71
CA ALA A 137 -1.40 -2.94 -9.25
C ALA A 137 -0.43 -1.76 -9.04
N LEU A 138 -0.66 -0.65 -9.74
CA LEU A 138 0.16 0.55 -9.69
C LEU A 138 -0.49 1.55 -8.72
N LEU A 139 0.21 1.87 -7.62
CA LEU A 139 -0.19 2.85 -6.61
C LEU A 139 0.81 4.00 -6.51
N GLY A 140 2.05 3.78 -6.96
CA GLY A 140 3.09 4.80 -6.93
C GLY A 140 2.79 5.97 -7.86
N VAL A 141 2.85 7.20 -7.33
CA VAL A 141 2.60 8.42 -8.11
C VAL A 141 3.89 8.88 -8.78
N ASN A 142 3.82 9.14 -10.09
CA ASN A 142 4.92 9.66 -10.90
C ASN A 142 4.52 10.97 -11.58
N GLU A 143 5.45 11.93 -11.61
CA GLU A 143 5.25 13.20 -12.35
C GLU A 143 5.49 13.04 -13.85
N ASN A 144 6.34 12.10 -14.23
CA ASN A 144 6.75 11.87 -15.62
C ASN A 144 6.37 10.45 -16.07
N ASN A 145 6.38 10.25 -17.39
CA ASN A 145 6.19 8.93 -17.97
C ASN A 145 7.30 7.97 -17.51
N VAL A 146 6.90 6.75 -17.21
CA VAL A 146 7.79 5.68 -16.74
C VAL A 146 7.97 4.68 -17.88
N PRO A 147 9.19 4.47 -18.43
CA PRO A 147 9.45 3.43 -19.41
C PRO A 147 9.40 2.05 -18.76
N ILE A 148 8.63 1.14 -19.36
CA ILE A 148 8.49 -0.24 -18.88
C ILE A 148 8.75 -1.23 -20.02
N ASN A 149 9.13 -2.46 -19.68
CA ASN A 149 9.39 -3.54 -20.61
C ASN A 149 8.06 -4.12 -21.17
N THR A 150 7.45 -3.42 -22.13
CA THR A 150 6.17 -3.82 -22.73
C THR A 150 6.25 -5.14 -23.50
N ARG A 151 7.44 -5.54 -23.97
CA ARG A 151 7.66 -6.85 -24.59
C ARG A 151 7.37 -7.97 -23.58
N MET A 152 7.93 -7.88 -22.38
CA MET A 152 7.71 -8.89 -21.35
C MET A 152 6.28 -8.85 -20.79
N VAL A 153 5.65 -7.67 -20.74
CA VAL A 153 4.22 -7.56 -20.43
C VAL A 153 3.38 -8.39 -21.41
N LEU A 154 3.69 -8.28 -22.73
CA LEU A 154 3.01 -9.05 -23.76
C LEU A 154 3.34 -10.55 -23.67
N GLU A 155 4.62 -10.92 -23.56
CA GLU A 155 5.05 -12.33 -23.53
C GLU A 155 4.48 -13.09 -22.33
N LYS A 156 4.40 -12.45 -21.17
CA LYS A 156 3.83 -13.06 -19.96
C LYS A 156 2.31 -12.89 -19.83
N GLY A 157 1.67 -12.12 -20.74
CA GLY A 157 0.23 -11.83 -20.68
C GLY A 157 -0.17 -11.11 -19.39
N LEU A 158 0.63 -10.12 -18.95
CA LEU A 158 0.40 -9.41 -17.68
C LEU A 158 -0.78 -8.44 -17.75
N THR A 159 -1.44 -8.27 -16.63
CA THR A 159 -2.45 -7.22 -16.43
C THR A 159 -1.86 -6.10 -15.58
N LEU A 160 -1.89 -4.86 -16.07
CA LEU A 160 -1.50 -3.67 -15.31
C LEU A 160 -2.77 -2.88 -14.97
N ILE A 161 -2.97 -2.59 -13.68
CA ILE A 161 -4.11 -1.81 -13.20
C ILE A 161 -3.64 -0.58 -12.45
N GLY A 162 -4.11 0.60 -12.88
CA GLY A 162 -3.87 1.85 -12.17
C GLY A 162 -4.88 2.04 -11.04
N ASN A 163 -4.41 2.53 -9.91
CA ASN A 163 -5.24 2.80 -8.75
C ASN A 163 -5.07 4.26 -8.34
N SER A 164 -6.16 4.99 -8.37
CA SER A 164 -6.15 6.42 -8.05
C SER A 164 -7.48 6.82 -7.43
N ARG A 165 -7.39 7.65 -6.42
CA ARG A 165 -8.53 8.22 -5.69
C ARG A 165 -9.35 7.16 -4.94
N SER A 166 -9.59 7.43 -3.68
CA SER A 166 -10.45 6.62 -2.83
C SER A 166 -11.89 7.13 -2.89
N SER A 167 -12.83 6.21 -2.85
CA SER A 167 -14.26 6.48 -2.74
C SER A 167 -14.69 6.53 -1.28
N TYR A 168 -15.94 6.92 -1.05
CA TYR A 168 -16.59 6.82 0.25
C TYR A 168 -16.60 5.37 0.77
N GLU A 169 -16.81 4.41 -0.11
CA GLU A 169 -16.87 2.98 0.23
C GLU A 169 -15.49 2.44 0.64
N ASP A 170 -14.41 2.94 0.03
CA ASP A 170 -13.05 2.54 0.42
C ASP A 170 -12.69 3.03 1.83
N PHE A 171 -13.09 4.27 2.19
CA PHE A 171 -12.96 4.77 3.56
C PHE A 171 -13.77 3.95 4.55
N LYS A 172 -15.01 3.60 4.21
CA LYS A 172 -15.85 2.76 5.03
C LYS A 172 -15.25 1.37 5.22
N ALA A 173 -14.76 0.74 4.14
CA ALA A 173 -14.07 -0.53 4.21
C ALA A 173 -12.81 -0.48 5.10
N SER A 174 -12.07 0.64 5.09
CA SER A 174 -10.92 0.87 5.96
C SER A 174 -11.32 0.95 7.44
N ILE A 175 -12.41 1.63 7.74
CA ILE A 175 -12.98 1.71 9.10
C ILE A 175 -13.42 0.31 9.54
N ASP A 176 -14.23 -0.38 8.73
CA ASP A 176 -14.71 -1.72 9.02
C ASP A 176 -13.54 -2.70 9.23
N PHE A 177 -12.48 -2.58 8.44
CA PHE A 177 -11.26 -3.36 8.61
C PHE A 177 -10.62 -3.13 9.98
N LEU A 178 -10.36 -1.89 10.36
CA LEU A 178 -9.72 -1.58 11.64
C LEU A 178 -10.64 -1.91 12.84
N GLU A 179 -11.92 -1.63 12.76
CA GLU A 179 -12.86 -1.93 13.86
C GLU A 179 -13.02 -3.43 14.15
N ASN A 180 -12.76 -4.27 13.14
CA ASN A 180 -12.86 -5.74 13.26
C ASN A 180 -11.50 -6.44 13.48
N ASN A 181 -10.37 -5.72 13.38
CA ASN A 181 -9.03 -6.30 13.49
C ASN A 181 -8.18 -5.52 14.49
N LYS A 182 -8.34 -5.83 15.78
CA LYS A 182 -7.62 -5.15 16.85
C LYS A 182 -6.10 -5.24 16.69
N ASP A 183 -5.58 -6.39 16.26
CA ASP A 183 -4.14 -6.58 16.07
C ASP A 183 -3.57 -5.63 14.99
N ALA A 184 -4.36 -5.32 13.95
CA ALA A 184 -3.99 -4.33 12.95
C ALA A 184 -3.95 -2.91 13.55
N VAL A 185 -4.89 -2.57 14.44
CA VAL A 185 -4.90 -1.30 15.16
C VAL A 185 -3.69 -1.18 16.09
N ASP A 186 -3.41 -2.23 16.86
CA ASP A 186 -2.27 -2.28 17.79
C ASP A 186 -0.95 -2.15 17.01
N TYR A 187 -0.83 -2.83 15.87
CA TYR A 187 0.32 -2.71 14.98
C TYR A 187 0.50 -1.28 14.45
N LEU A 188 -0.55 -0.69 13.88
CA LEU A 188 -0.49 0.68 13.35
C LEU A 188 -0.22 1.71 14.45
N THR A 189 -0.69 1.47 15.68
CA THR A 189 -0.38 2.32 16.83
C THR A 189 1.13 2.33 17.12
N ASN A 190 1.78 1.18 17.02
CA ASN A 190 3.21 1.03 17.36
C ASN A 190 4.16 1.64 16.31
N ILE A 191 3.72 1.81 15.05
CA ILE A 191 4.55 2.43 14.01
C ILE A 191 4.48 3.96 13.98
N ILE A 192 3.52 4.56 14.71
CA ILE A 192 3.43 6.02 14.84
C ILE A 192 4.48 6.47 15.84
N SER A 193 5.54 7.12 15.35
CA SER A 193 6.70 7.50 16.15
C SER A 193 6.45 8.72 17.02
N GLU A 194 5.73 9.73 16.51
CA GLU A 194 5.55 11.02 17.17
C GLU A 194 4.21 11.65 16.82
N GLU A 195 3.67 12.41 17.77
CA GLU A 195 2.53 13.31 17.59
C GLU A 195 2.97 14.74 17.90
N ILE A 196 2.90 15.63 16.92
CA ILE A 196 3.33 17.00 17.06
C ILE A 196 2.10 17.91 17.23
N LEU A 197 2.01 18.59 18.37
CA LEU A 197 0.97 19.58 18.59
C LEU A 197 1.28 20.85 17.78
N VAL A 198 0.39 21.19 16.86
CA VAL A 198 0.50 22.36 16.00
C VAL A 198 -0.38 23.48 16.54
N ASN A 199 0.22 24.52 17.13
CA ASN A 199 -0.45 25.71 17.60
C ASN A 199 -0.28 26.89 16.64
N ASP A 200 0.82 26.95 15.91
CA ASP A 200 1.11 27.98 14.91
C ASP A 200 1.86 27.43 13.67
N VAL A 201 2.10 28.28 12.69
CA VAL A 201 2.78 27.92 11.44
C VAL A 201 4.21 27.41 11.67
N LYS A 202 4.90 27.86 12.74
CA LYS A 202 6.28 27.42 13.03
C LYS A 202 6.33 25.97 13.49
N ASP A 203 5.27 25.49 14.13
CA ASP A 203 5.18 24.09 14.55
C ASP A 203 5.05 23.15 13.34
N ILE A 204 4.41 23.61 12.25
CA ILE A 204 4.36 22.86 10.98
C ILE A 204 5.77 22.63 10.44
N THR A 205 6.65 23.65 10.48
CA THR A 205 8.04 23.52 9.98
C THR A 205 8.88 22.53 10.80
N LYS A 206 8.50 22.25 12.05
CA LYS A 206 9.18 21.23 12.88
C LYS A 206 8.71 19.83 12.56
N ALA A 207 7.51 19.68 11.99
CA ALA A 207 6.91 18.39 11.63
C ALA A 207 7.44 17.84 10.27
N PHE A 208 8.08 18.70 9.47
CA PHE A 208 8.65 18.41 8.15
C PHE A 208 10.15 18.74 8.11
#